data_c9fb5ec300f6095e2e0e5197597df74a
#
_entry.id   c9fb5ec300f6095e2e0e5197597df74a
#
_cell.length_a   1.000
_cell.length_b   1.000
_cell.length_c   1.000
_cell.angle_alpha   90.00
_cell.angle_beta   90.00
_cell.angle_gamma   90.00
#
_symmetry.space_group_name_H-M   'P 1'
#
loop_
_entity.id
_entity.type
_entity.pdbx_description
1 polymer ?
#
loop_
_entity_poly.entity_id
_entity_poly.type
_entity_poly.pdbx_seq_one_letter_code
_entity_poly.pdbx_strand_id
1 'polypeptide(L)'
;MGRRAREERQEKREDYAAKISKNKRKTNLMATGILALIAVIVGYSVFIFMTQVDTSGALGAPDGAGRLGDEHEHASVLVRIFGDILDFASPAYQIKSSWIHFEDTDGTTIHRHSSGVTLGFLFNSLGFTVNDECFVFPDGREFCNGQNEDYSLKYYINHEPVSNIYDHVLEDDDRILISFGPETSEEIESQLIELDSQIIKG
;
A
#
# COMPACT_ATOMS: atom_id res chain seq x y z
N MET A 1 79.57 37.13 4.48
CA MET A 1 78.93 35.77 4.53
C MET A 1 77.40 35.76 4.72
N GLY A 2 76.73 36.86 4.93
CA GLY A 2 75.28 36.86 5.25
C GLY A 2 74.32 36.79 4.07
N ARG A 3 74.69 37.25 2.88
CA ARG A 3 73.74 37.44 1.76
C ARG A 3 73.40 36.12 1.06
N ARG A 4 74.37 35.30 0.73
CA ARG A 4 74.17 33.96 0.12
C ARG A 4 73.37 33.02 1.00
N ALA A 5 73.58 33.02 2.33
CA ALA A 5 72.82 32.20 3.27
C ALA A 5 71.34 32.65 3.43
N ARG A 6 71.00 33.92 3.18
CA ARG A 6 69.65 34.40 3.13
C ARG A 6 68.94 34.01 1.84
N GLU A 7 69.63 34.10 0.74
CA GLU A 7 69.10 33.71 -0.61
C GLU A 7 68.79 32.17 -0.63
N GLU A 8 69.69 31.32 -0.14
CA GLU A 8 69.46 29.87 -0.01
C GLU A 8 68.24 29.50 0.89
N ARG A 9 68.07 30.24 1.98
CA ARG A 9 66.89 30.03 2.88
C ARG A 9 65.60 30.47 2.23
N GLN A 10 65.64 31.51 1.42
CA GLN A 10 64.47 32.04 0.74
C GLN A 10 64.07 31.06 -0.37
N GLU A 11 65.00 30.59 -1.18
CA GLU A 11 64.79 29.59 -2.22
C GLU A 11 64.21 28.28 -1.66
N LYS A 12 64.74 27.76 -0.55
CA LYS A 12 64.19 26.56 0.13
C LYS A 12 62.76 26.79 0.66
N ARG A 13 62.43 27.99 1.10
CA ARG A 13 61.05 28.31 1.53
C ARG A 13 60.08 28.39 0.37
N GLU A 14 60.49 28.97 -0.74
CA GLU A 14 59.67 29.06 -1.97
C GLU A 14 59.44 27.69 -2.56
N ASP A 15 60.48 26.85 -2.66
CA ASP A 15 60.32 25.45 -3.10
C ASP A 15 59.41 24.62 -2.21
N TYR A 16 59.50 24.80 -0.89
CA TYR A 16 58.66 24.10 0.06
C TYR A 16 57.21 24.57 -0.06
N ALA A 17 56.97 25.89 -0.18
CA ALA A 17 55.66 26.45 -0.38
C ALA A 17 55.04 25.99 -1.72
N ALA A 18 55.80 25.94 -2.79
CA ALA A 18 55.40 25.45 -4.08
C ALA A 18 54.99 23.97 -4.02
N LYS A 19 55.81 23.13 -3.32
CA LYS A 19 55.50 21.69 -3.11
C LYS A 19 54.17 21.51 -2.31
N ILE A 20 53.98 22.28 -1.23
CA ILE A 20 52.76 22.19 -0.43
C ILE A 20 51.56 22.62 -1.26
N SER A 21 51.62 23.74 -2.01
CA SER A 21 50.54 24.20 -2.85
C SER A 21 50.17 23.19 -3.93
N LYS A 22 51.15 22.58 -4.56
CA LYS A 22 50.95 21.53 -5.59
C LYS A 22 50.28 20.27 -5.00
N ASN A 23 50.71 19.84 -3.83
CA ASN A 23 50.11 18.72 -3.13
C ASN A 23 48.65 19.01 -2.68
N LYS A 24 48.43 20.19 -2.13
CA LYS A 24 47.07 20.64 -1.71
C LYS A 24 46.12 20.68 -2.90
N ARG A 25 46.59 21.21 -4.06
CA ARG A 25 45.82 21.25 -5.30
C ARG A 25 45.49 19.82 -5.79
N LYS A 26 46.47 18.91 -5.76
CA LYS A 26 46.28 17.51 -6.14
C LYS A 26 45.27 16.81 -5.22
N THR A 27 45.40 16.99 -3.90
CA THR A 27 44.46 16.42 -2.89
C THR A 27 43.05 16.98 -3.08
N ASN A 28 42.91 18.29 -3.30
CA ASN A 28 41.60 18.90 -3.53
C ASN A 28 40.96 18.36 -4.82
N LEU A 29 41.71 18.25 -5.90
CA LEU A 29 41.23 17.66 -7.16
C LEU A 29 40.77 16.22 -6.97
N MET A 30 41.51 15.40 -6.23
CA MET A 30 41.11 14.02 -5.91
C MET A 30 39.84 13.99 -5.07
N ALA A 31 39.75 14.83 -4.01
CA ALA A 31 38.59 14.92 -3.16
C ALA A 31 37.33 15.35 -3.94
N THR A 32 37.48 16.38 -4.81
CA THR A 32 36.36 16.83 -5.67
C THR A 32 35.94 15.73 -6.65
N GLY A 33 36.89 14.98 -7.24
CA GLY A 33 36.58 13.87 -8.13
C GLY A 33 35.80 12.76 -7.43
N ILE A 34 36.19 12.40 -6.20
CA ILE A 34 35.50 11.40 -5.39
C ILE A 34 34.07 11.86 -5.04
N LEU A 35 33.90 13.11 -4.60
CA LEU A 35 32.59 13.67 -4.29
C LEU A 35 31.67 13.71 -5.51
N ALA A 36 32.21 14.10 -6.68
CA ALA A 36 31.45 14.07 -7.92
C ALA A 36 31.00 12.65 -8.30
N LEU A 37 31.88 11.65 -8.15
CA LEU A 37 31.55 10.25 -8.40
C LEU A 37 30.42 9.76 -7.46
N ILE A 38 30.52 10.07 -6.17
CA ILE A 38 29.47 9.72 -5.20
C ILE A 38 28.13 10.39 -5.58
N ALA A 39 28.14 11.67 -5.94
CA ALA A 39 26.95 12.38 -6.35
C ALA A 39 26.30 11.75 -7.60
N VAL A 40 27.09 11.31 -8.57
CA VAL A 40 26.59 10.60 -9.77
C VAL A 40 25.98 9.25 -9.40
N ILE A 41 26.63 8.46 -8.53
CA ILE A 41 26.11 7.16 -8.10
C ILE A 41 24.81 7.32 -7.35
N VAL A 42 24.74 8.25 -6.39
CA VAL A 42 23.53 8.51 -5.60
C VAL A 42 22.41 9.03 -6.52
N GLY A 43 22.69 10.01 -7.37
CA GLY A 43 21.71 10.55 -8.30
C GLY A 43 21.16 9.50 -9.27
N TYR A 44 22.03 8.65 -9.81
CA TYR A 44 21.62 7.55 -10.67
C TYR A 44 20.79 6.50 -9.92
N SER A 45 21.18 6.15 -8.70
CA SER A 45 20.42 5.21 -7.86
C SER A 45 19.02 5.74 -7.54
N VAL A 46 18.91 7.03 -7.20
CA VAL A 46 17.61 7.68 -6.96
C VAL A 46 16.78 7.70 -8.24
N PHE A 47 17.40 8.03 -9.38
CA PHE A 47 16.71 8.03 -10.68
C PHE A 47 16.15 6.63 -11.01
N ILE A 48 16.97 5.58 -10.88
CA ILE A 48 16.52 4.18 -11.10
C ILE A 48 15.39 3.83 -10.15
N PHE A 49 15.52 4.16 -8.85
CA PHE A 49 14.47 3.90 -7.86
C PHE A 49 13.15 4.56 -8.23
N MET A 50 13.20 5.84 -8.63
CA MET A 50 11.99 6.61 -8.96
C MET A 50 11.35 6.24 -10.31
N THR A 51 12.11 5.68 -11.25
CA THR A 51 11.62 5.46 -12.63
C THR A 51 11.48 4.00 -13.04
N GLN A 52 12.14 3.07 -12.35
CA GLN A 52 12.18 1.67 -12.75
C GLN A 52 11.75 0.69 -11.65
N VAL A 53 11.49 1.16 -10.42
CA VAL A 53 10.91 0.28 -9.40
C VAL A 53 9.44 0.09 -9.75
N ASP A 54 9.15 -1.04 -10.35
CA ASP A 54 7.78 -1.54 -10.51
C ASP A 54 7.39 -2.23 -9.20
N THR A 55 6.38 -1.69 -8.51
CA THR A 55 5.88 -2.25 -7.27
C THR A 55 4.81 -3.34 -7.49
N SER A 56 4.40 -3.59 -8.74
CA SER A 56 3.43 -4.65 -9.06
C SER A 56 3.90 -6.05 -8.66
N GLY A 57 5.21 -6.27 -8.57
CA GLY A 57 5.80 -7.51 -8.05
C GLY A 57 6.50 -7.34 -6.70
N ALA A 58 6.22 -6.25 -5.95
CA ALA A 58 6.81 -6.01 -4.64
C ALA A 58 6.35 -7.06 -3.62
N LEU A 59 7.16 -7.30 -2.59
CA LEU A 59 6.81 -8.23 -1.53
C LEU A 59 5.46 -7.83 -0.88
N GLY A 60 4.48 -8.74 -0.94
CA GLY A 60 3.13 -8.52 -0.43
C GLY A 60 2.16 -7.91 -1.46
N ALA A 61 2.58 -7.66 -2.70
CA ALA A 61 1.67 -7.29 -3.77
C ALA A 61 0.76 -8.48 -4.11
N PRO A 62 -0.56 -8.27 -4.29
CA PRO A 62 -1.43 -9.32 -4.79
C PRO A 62 -1.15 -9.64 -6.27
N ASP A 63 -1.47 -10.85 -6.68
CA ASP A 63 -1.38 -11.25 -8.08
C ASP A 63 -2.27 -10.34 -8.95
N GLY A 64 -1.71 -9.84 -10.04
CA GLY A 64 -2.41 -8.95 -10.97
C GLY A 64 -2.50 -7.47 -10.54
N ALA A 65 -2.01 -7.11 -9.37
CA ALA A 65 -1.97 -5.72 -8.94
C ALA A 65 -1.03 -4.89 -9.81
N GLY A 66 -1.43 -3.66 -10.08
CA GLY A 66 -0.61 -2.63 -10.67
C GLY A 66 0.47 -2.10 -9.72
N ARG A 67 0.98 -0.92 -10.01
CA ARG A 67 1.95 -0.26 -9.11
C ARG A 67 1.21 0.33 -7.91
N LEU A 68 1.80 0.20 -6.73
CA LEU A 68 1.27 0.85 -5.54
C LEU A 68 1.20 2.39 -5.76
N GLY A 69 0.02 2.95 -5.57
CA GLY A 69 -0.27 4.37 -5.78
C GLY A 69 -0.61 4.75 -7.23
N ASP A 70 -0.87 3.80 -8.13
CA ASP A 70 -1.33 4.08 -9.50
C ASP A 70 -2.83 4.40 -9.56
N GLU A 71 -3.60 3.97 -8.56
CA GLU A 71 -5.01 4.32 -8.35
C GLU A 71 -5.27 4.68 -6.89
N HIS A 72 -6.38 5.38 -6.62
CA HIS A 72 -6.86 5.69 -5.27
C HIS A 72 -8.38 5.75 -5.31
N GLU A 73 -9.01 4.62 -4.97
CA GLU A 73 -10.43 4.41 -5.08
C GLU A 73 -11.04 4.11 -3.71
N HIS A 74 -12.29 4.54 -3.50
CA HIS A 74 -13.00 4.38 -2.25
C HIS A 74 -14.34 3.70 -2.49
N ALA A 75 -14.67 2.75 -1.62
CA ALA A 75 -15.93 2.03 -1.67
C ALA A 75 -16.51 1.81 -0.28
N SER A 76 -17.81 1.58 -0.22
CA SER A 76 -18.52 1.29 1.04
C SER A 76 -18.80 -0.20 1.18
N VAL A 77 -18.68 -0.73 2.39
CA VAL A 77 -19.01 -2.13 2.70
C VAL A 77 -19.88 -2.24 3.94
N LEU A 78 -20.86 -3.14 3.87
CA LEU A 78 -21.67 -3.58 5.00
C LEU A 78 -21.63 -5.11 5.06
N VAL A 79 -21.15 -5.66 6.17
CA VAL A 79 -21.15 -7.11 6.41
C VAL A 79 -22.08 -7.41 7.58
N ARG A 80 -23.08 -8.26 7.35
CA ARG A 80 -24.02 -8.71 8.38
C ARG A 80 -24.04 -10.23 8.49
N ILE A 81 -23.92 -10.71 9.71
CA ILE A 81 -24.00 -12.14 10.03
C ILE A 81 -25.14 -12.32 11.03
N PHE A 82 -26.24 -12.96 10.61
CA PHE A 82 -27.48 -13.05 11.37
C PHE A 82 -28.01 -11.68 11.85
N GLY A 83 -27.87 -10.67 11.01
CA GLY A 83 -28.29 -9.30 11.31
C GLY A 83 -27.27 -8.47 12.10
N ASP A 84 -26.26 -9.08 12.74
CA ASP A 84 -25.20 -8.37 13.46
C ASP A 84 -24.17 -7.81 12.49
N ILE A 85 -23.78 -6.54 12.69
CA ILE A 85 -22.75 -5.87 11.86
C ILE A 85 -21.35 -6.36 12.27
N LEU A 86 -20.55 -6.72 11.27
CA LEU A 86 -19.11 -6.92 11.45
C LEU A 86 -18.41 -5.55 11.34
N ASP A 87 -17.87 -5.08 12.47
CA ASP A 87 -17.21 -3.78 12.56
C ASP A 87 -15.72 -3.88 12.24
N PHE A 88 -15.29 -3.29 11.12
CA PHE A 88 -13.89 -3.20 10.71
C PHE A 88 -13.15 -1.97 11.28
N ALA A 89 -13.80 -1.11 12.07
CA ALA A 89 -13.14 0.01 12.76
C ALA A 89 -12.15 -0.46 13.84
N SER A 90 -12.26 -1.73 14.26
CA SER A 90 -11.33 -2.31 15.22
C SER A 90 -9.88 -2.22 14.73
N PRO A 91 -8.91 -1.86 15.62
CA PRO A 91 -7.48 -1.83 15.26
C PRO A 91 -6.95 -3.15 14.67
N ALA A 92 -7.64 -4.27 14.95
CA ALA A 92 -7.30 -5.57 14.37
C ALA A 92 -7.45 -5.62 12.85
N TYR A 93 -8.25 -4.76 12.25
CA TYR A 93 -8.55 -4.74 10.81
C TYR A 93 -7.99 -3.53 10.07
N GLN A 94 -7.40 -2.57 10.78
CA GLN A 94 -6.91 -1.33 10.18
C GLN A 94 -5.52 -1.49 9.54
N ILE A 95 -5.34 -0.95 8.34
CA ILE A 95 -4.07 -0.84 7.58
C ILE A 95 -3.33 -2.19 7.49
N LYS A 96 -4.04 -3.27 7.09
CA LYS A 96 -3.44 -4.61 6.97
C LYS A 96 -2.63 -4.81 5.70
N SER A 97 -2.89 -4.02 4.68
CA SER A 97 -2.18 -4.03 3.40
C SER A 97 -2.01 -2.60 2.92
N SER A 98 -0.93 -2.31 2.19
CA SER A 98 -0.75 -1.01 1.54
C SER A 98 -1.55 -0.89 0.23
N TRP A 99 -2.02 -2.00 -0.34
CA TRP A 99 -2.74 -2.01 -1.63
C TRP A 99 -4.24 -1.78 -1.48
N ILE A 100 -4.83 -2.28 -0.37
CA ILE A 100 -6.24 -2.15 -0.05
C ILE A 100 -6.44 -2.34 1.46
N HIS A 101 -7.17 -1.45 2.12
CA HIS A 101 -7.36 -1.51 3.57
C HIS A 101 -8.52 -0.64 4.07
N PHE A 102 -8.81 -0.77 5.36
CA PHE A 102 -9.55 0.20 6.17
C PHE A 102 -8.57 1.08 6.94
N GLU A 103 -8.88 2.36 7.13
CA GLU A 103 -8.05 3.31 7.88
C GLU A 103 -8.87 4.29 8.72
N ASP A 104 -8.22 5.15 9.49
CA ASP A 104 -8.80 6.23 10.29
C ASP A 104 -9.89 5.77 11.29
N THR A 105 -9.83 4.52 11.77
CA THR A 105 -10.87 3.91 12.60
C THR A 105 -12.25 3.88 11.91
N ASP A 106 -12.28 4.00 10.60
CA ASP A 106 -13.47 3.77 9.78
C ASP A 106 -13.54 2.29 9.41
N GLY A 107 -14.68 1.67 9.69
CA GLY A 107 -14.95 0.27 9.35
C GLY A 107 -15.90 0.12 8.18
N THR A 108 -16.25 1.21 7.50
CA THR A 108 -17.23 1.22 6.41
C THR A 108 -16.63 1.59 5.06
N THR A 109 -15.55 2.37 5.04
CA THR A 109 -14.88 2.78 3.80
C THR A 109 -13.64 1.92 3.54
N ILE A 110 -13.59 1.30 2.38
CA ILE A 110 -12.42 0.59 1.87
C ILE A 110 -11.61 1.57 1.02
N HIS A 111 -10.29 1.60 1.21
CA HIS A 111 -9.35 2.36 0.40
C HIS A 111 -8.51 1.41 -0.45
N ARG A 112 -8.51 1.58 -1.78
CA ARG A 112 -7.69 0.82 -2.74
C ARG A 112 -6.66 1.74 -3.40
N HIS A 113 -5.38 1.37 -3.30
CA HIS A 113 -4.25 2.19 -3.75
C HIS A 113 -3.50 1.61 -4.96
N SER A 114 -4.10 0.64 -5.64
CA SER A 114 -3.47 0.04 -6.83
C SER A 114 -4.52 -0.59 -7.72
N SER A 115 -4.34 -0.51 -9.04
CA SER A 115 -5.17 -1.18 -10.01
C SER A 115 -5.13 -2.70 -9.84
N GLY A 116 -6.21 -3.38 -10.21
CA GLY A 116 -6.30 -4.84 -10.21
C GLY A 116 -6.36 -5.52 -8.84
N VAL A 117 -6.48 -4.76 -7.74
CA VAL A 117 -6.59 -5.33 -6.39
C VAL A 117 -8.03 -5.72 -6.08
N THR A 118 -8.25 -6.97 -5.69
CA THR A 118 -9.57 -7.54 -5.49
C THR A 118 -10.05 -7.47 -4.04
N LEU A 119 -11.37 -7.57 -3.84
CA LEU A 119 -11.99 -7.74 -2.51
C LEU A 119 -11.51 -9.03 -1.82
N GLY A 120 -11.24 -10.10 -2.58
CA GLY A 120 -10.67 -11.33 -2.04
C GLY A 120 -9.32 -11.10 -1.36
N PHE A 121 -8.47 -10.27 -1.96
CA PHE A 121 -7.21 -9.90 -1.32
C PHE A 121 -7.42 -9.05 -0.05
N LEU A 122 -8.38 -8.11 -0.05
CA LEU A 122 -8.73 -7.37 1.16
C LEU A 122 -9.09 -8.33 2.30
N PHE A 123 -10.10 -9.19 2.10
CA PHE A 123 -10.57 -10.11 3.14
C PHE A 123 -9.49 -11.08 3.61
N ASN A 124 -8.68 -11.62 2.69
CA ASN A 124 -7.52 -12.45 3.04
C ASN A 124 -6.49 -11.69 3.90
N SER A 125 -6.23 -10.43 3.61
CA SER A 125 -5.31 -9.60 4.41
C SER A 125 -5.81 -9.36 5.83
N LEU A 126 -7.12 -9.38 6.02
CA LEU A 126 -7.80 -9.28 7.32
C LEU A 126 -7.90 -10.64 8.04
N GLY A 127 -7.51 -11.73 7.37
CA GLY A 127 -7.58 -13.11 7.88
C GLY A 127 -8.91 -13.82 7.64
N PHE A 128 -9.82 -13.25 6.85
CA PHE A 128 -11.05 -13.92 6.41
C PHE A 128 -10.79 -14.72 5.14
N THR A 129 -11.55 -15.80 4.94
CA THR A 129 -11.65 -16.48 3.65
C THR A 129 -13.05 -16.27 3.09
N VAL A 130 -13.13 -15.80 1.84
CA VAL A 130 -14.39 -15.49 1.16
C VAL A 130 -14.41 -16.22 -0.17
N ASN A 131 -15.50 -16.92 -0.46
CA ASN A 131 -15.75 -17.55 -1.76
C ASN A 131 -17.27 -17.58 -2.03
N ASP A 132 -17.71 -18.23 -3.10
CA ASP A 132 -19.11 -18.34 -3.50
C ASP A 132 -20.01 -19.11 -2.51
N GLU A 133 -19.42 -19.93 -1.65
CA GLU A 133 -20.15 -20.77 -0.70
C GLU A 133 -20.00 -20.33 0.76
N CYS A 134 -18.86 -19.75 1.14
CA CYS A 134 -18.50 -19.52 2.53
C CYS A 134 -17.90 -18.15 2.79
N PHE A 135 -18.23 -17.61 3.96
CA PHE A 135 -17.52 -16.52 4.63
C PHE A 135 -16.94 -17.09 5.93
N VAL A 136 -15.59 -17.21 5.99
CA VAL A 136 -14.89 -17.84 7.10
C VAL A 136 -14.12 -16.78 7.88
N PHE A 137 -14.32 -16.75 9.20
CA PHE A 137 -13.68 -15.82 10.12
C PHE A 137 -12.25 -16.26 10.49
N PRO A 138 -11.39 -15.31 10.93
CA PRO A 138 -10.03 -15.63 11.39
C PRO A 138 -9.96 -16.62 12.56
N ASP A 139 -11.01 -16.74 13.35
CA ASP A 139 -11.12 -17.67 14.47
C ASP A 139 -11.66 -19.07 14.08
N GLY A 140 -11.89 -19.28 12.77
CA GLY A 140 -12.34 -20.53 12.22
C GLY A 140 -13.86 -20.73 12.22
N ARG A 141 -14.66 -19.73 12.63
CA ARG A 141 -16.13 -19.81 12.43
C ARG A 141 -16.44 -19.70 10.94
N GLU A 142 -17.31 -20.58 10.48
CA GLU A 142 -17.69 -20.68 9.06
C GLU A 142 -19.18 -20.37 8.90
N PHE A 143 -19.51 -19.59 7.91
CA PHE A 143 -20.85 -19.20 7.49
C PHE A 143 -21.03 -19.58 6.03
N CYS A 144 -21.55 -20.80 5.81
CA CYS A 144 -21.59 -21.41 4.49
C CYS A 144 -23.02 -21.73 4.07
N ASN A 145 -23.26 -21.63 2.77
CA ASN A 145 -24.48 -22.17 2.15
C ASN A 145 -24.62 -23.67 2.44
N GLY A 146 -25.85 -24.13 2.65
CA GLY A 146 -26.13 -25.55 2.89
C GLY A 146 -25.84 -26.06 4.30
N GLN A 147 -25.34 -25.23 5.22
CA GLN A 147 -25.23 -25.59 6.65
C GLN A 147 -26.61 -25.73 7.29
N ASN A 148 -27.58 -24.94 6.84
CA ASN A 148 -28.97 -24.99 7.23
C ASN A 148 -29.84 -24.61 6.03
N GLU A 149 -31.02 -25.20 5.89
CA GLU A 149 -31.94 -24.91 4.78
C GLU A 149 -32.48 -23.46 4.81
N ASP A 150 -32.52 -22.85 6.00
CA ASP A 150 -33.05 -21.49 6.21
C ASP A 150 -32.01 -20.39 6.03
N TYR A 151 -30.70 -20.73 5.93
CA TYR A 151 -29.63 -19.74 5.91
C TYR A 151 -28.93 -19.73 4.56
N SER A 152 -28.58 -18.53 4.09
CA SER A 152 -27.80 -18.37 2.87
C SER A 152 -26.83 -17.20 2.99
N LEU A 153 -25.70 -17.33 2.30
CA LEU A 153 -24.74 -16.27 2.07
C LEU A 153 -25.14 -15.52 0.80
N LYS A 154 -25.26 -14.22 0.92
CA LYS A 154 -25.74 -13.32 -0.13
C LYS A 154 -24.72 -12.22 -0.34
N TYR A 155 -24.37 -11.95 -1.59
CA TYR A 155 -23.48 -10.89 -2.00
C TYR A 155 -24.19 -9.93 -2.94
N TYR A 156 -23.98 -8.64 -2.75
CA TYR A 156 -24.46 -7.59 -3.63
C TYR A 156 -23.35 -6.58 -3.89
N ILE A 157 -23.25 -6.13 -5.12
CA ILE A 157 -22.41 -5.02 -5.55
C ILE A 157 -23.34 -4.04 -6.26
N ASN A 158 -23.40 -2.80 -5.78
CA ASN A 158 -24.25 -1.75 -6.35
C ASN A 158 -25.71 -2.19 -6.52
N HIS A 159 -26.27 -2.86 -5.50
CA HIS A 159 -27.61 -3.46 -5.45
C HIS A 159 -27.81 -4.70 -6.34
N GLU A 160 -26.87 -5.04 -7.19
CA GLU A 160 -26.98 -6.23 -8.03
C GLU A 160 -26.49 -7.48 -7.27
N PRO A 161 -27.30 -8.55 -7.21
CA PRO A 161 -26.86 -9.79 -6.58
C PRO A 161 -25.77 -10.46 -7.42
N VAL A 162 -24.68 -10.89 -6.75
CA VAL A 162 -23.56 -11.58 -7.37
C VAL A 162 -23.30 -12.92 -6.69
N SER A 163 -22.75 -13.89 -7.42
CA SER A 163 -22.47 -15.21 -6.86
C SER A 163 -21.24 -15.21 -5.94
N ASN A 164 -20.29 -14.33 -6.19
CA ASN A 164 -19.10 -14.16 -5.36
C ASN A 164 -18.51 -12.75 -5.55
N ILE A 165 -17.68 -12.32 -4.59
CA ILE A 165 -16.99 -11.02 -4.63
C ILE A 165 -15.47 -11.18 -4.64
N TYR A 166 -14.96 -12.42 -4.60
CA TYR A 166 -13.52 -12.66 -4.41
C TYR A 166 -12.68 -12.01 -5.52
N ASP A 167 -13.10 -12.18 -6.78
CA ASP A 167 -12.38 -11.67 -7.94
C ASP A 167 -12.79 -10.23 -8.33
N HIS A 168 -13.71 -9.63 -7.59
CA HIS A 168 -14.16 -8.27 -7.88
C HIS A 168 -13.03 -7.27 -7.56
N VAL A 169 -12.60 -6.54 -8.58
CA VAL A 169 -11.71 -5.37 -8.44
C VAL A 169 -12.58 -4.21 -8.03
N LEU A 170 -12.35 -3.68 -6.84
CA LEU A 170 -13.12 -2.58 -6.27
C LEU A 170 -12.95 -1.32 -7.12
N GLU A 171 -14.07 -0.69 -7.48
CA GLU A 171 -14.13 0.58 -8.20
C GLU A 171 -14.61 1.72 -7.27
N ASP A 172 -14.37 2.96 -7.68
CA ASP A 172 -14.78 4.14 -6.90
C ASP A 172 -16.30 4.18 -6.75
N ASP A 173 -16.75 4.54 -5.55
CA ASP A 173 -18.16 4.56 -5.16
C ASP A 173 -18.89 3.20 -5.12
N ASP A 174 -18.18 2.08 -5.27
CA ASP A 174 -18.80 0.76 -5.10
C ASP A 174 -19.47 0.60 -3.74
N ARG A 175 -20.61 -0.11 -3.74
CA ARG A 175 -21.42 -0.43 -2.57
C ARG A 175 -21.55 -1.94 -2.40
N ILE A 176 -20.87 -2.49 -1.40
CA ILE A 176 -20.74 -3.93 -1.19
C ILE A 176 -21.55 -4.36 0.02
N LEU A 177 -22.53 -5.26 -0.18
CA LEU A 177 -23.23 -5.94 0.91
C LEU A 177 -22.83 -7.41 0.94
N ILE A 178 -22.45 -7.88 2.14
CA ILE A 178 -22.31 -9.30 2.48
C ILE A 178 -23.30 -9.59 3.59
N SER A 179 -24.24 -10.50 3.35
CA SER A 179 -25.25 -10.88 4.33
C SER A 179 -25.36 -12.38 4.46
N PHE A 180 -25.26 -12.91 5.68
CA PHE A 180 -25.48 -14.31 5.97
C PHE A 180 -26.56 -14.49 7.05
N GLY A 181 -27.60 -15.23 6.71
CA GLY A 181 -28.72 -15.55 7.61
C GLY A 181 -29.99 -15.88 6.86
N PRO A 182 -31.14 -15.85 7.59
CA PRO A 182 -32.45 -16.16 7.05
C PRO A 182 -33.16 -14.96 6.40
N GLU A 183 -32.43 -13.87 6.10
CA GLU A 183 -33.01 -12.60 5.67
C GLU A 183 -33.92 -12.77 4.47
N THR A 184 -35.13 -12.20 4.59
CA THR A 184 -36.09 -12.03 3.49
C THR A 184 -35.62 -10.95 2.50
N SER A 185 -36.28 -10.88 1.33
CA SER A 185 -35.97 -9.82 0.34
C SER A 185 -36.18 -8.41 0.90
N GLU A 186 -37.19 -8.19 1.74
CA GLU A 186 -37.45 -6.91 2.38
C GLU A 186 -36.37 -6.52 3.40
N GLU A 187 -35.82 -7.52 4.12
CA GLU A 187 -34.72 -7.29 5.07
C GLU A 187 -33.40 -7.01 4.31
N ILE A 188 -33.14 -7.68 3.21
CA ILE A 188 -31.99 -7.37 2.33
C ILE A 188 -32.13 -5.96 1.76
N GLU A 189 -33.31 -5.56 1.28
CA GLU A 189 -33.55 -4.19 0.79
C GLU A 189 -33.27 -3.15 1.89
N SER A 190 -33.67 -3.44 3.13
CA SER A 190 -33.34 -2.58 4.27
C SER A 190 -31.84 -2.46 4.53
N GLN A 191 -31.07 -3.55 4.36
CA GLN A 191 -29.60 -3.54 4.48
C GLN A 191 -28.95 -2.76 3.33
N LEU A 192 -29.47 -2.82 2.11
CA LEU A 192 -28.99 -2.05 0.97
C LEU A 192 -29.25 -0.54 1.18
N ILE A 193 -30.40 -0.16 1.69
CA ILE A 193 -30.71 1.23 2.06
C ILE A 193 -29.77 1.74 3.16
N GLU A 194 -29.45 0.89 4.14
CA GLU A 194 -28.47 1.23 5.18
C GLU A 194 -27.08 1.43 4.57
N LEU A 195 -26.64 0.54 3.69
CA LEU A 195 -25.38 0.66 2.95
C LEU A 195 -25.30 1.98 2.17
N ASP A 196 -26.40 2.38 1.49
CA ASP A 196 -26.48 3.65 0.76
C ASP A 196 -26.35 4.87 1.66
N SER A 197 -26.77 4.75 2.91
CA SER A 197 -26.67 5.85 3.89
C SER A 197 -25.24 6.07 4.42
N GLN A 198 -24.32 5.13 4.18
CA GLN A 198 -22.93 5.25 4.59
C GLN A 198 -22.22 6.32 3.75
N ILE A 199 -21.45 7.16 4.44
CA ILE A 199 -20.62 8.18 3.77
C ILE A 199 -19.28 7.54 3.43
N ILE A 200 -18.96 7.48 2.15
CA ILE A 200 -17.65 7.08 1.67
C ILE A 200 -16.69 8.26 1.96
N LYS A 201 -15.65 7.99 2.71
CA LYS A 201 -14.62 8.98 3.09
C LYS A 201 -13.43 8.84 2.16
N GLY A 202 -13.04 9.91 1.52
CA GLY A 202 -11.89 9.99 0.62
C GLY A 202 -10.97 11.16 0.96
#